data_f98f2d6c703b9f74f07dda096e53cdcd
#
_entry.id   f98f2d6c703b9f74f07dda096e53cdcd
#
_cell.length_a   1.000
_cell.length_b   1.000
_cell.length_c   1.000
_cell.angle_alpha   90.00
_cell.angle_beta   90.00
_cell.angle_gamma   90.00
#
_symmetry.space_group_name_H-M   'P 1'
#
loop_
_entity.id
_entity.type
_entity.pdbx_description
1 polymer ?
#
loop_
_entity_poly.entity_id
_entity_poly.type
_entity_poly.pdbx_seq_one_letter_code
_entity_poly.pdbx_strand_id
1 'polypeptide(L)'
;GGLPGGAAIIAAMSFFAILFALLIEQARPLARSNPIHAGLRAWALSVCRSFDAGQSRHGWVAWSLAVLVPPAFVLAVHWALLHWLGWPLALLWSVAVLYLTLGFRQFSHHFTAIRDALEDGDAAEARALLARWKQVDASELPRSEIVRHVIEYSVIAAHRHVFGVLAWYSVFAALGLGPTGAVLYRLAEFVARYWGRGSRVVTAHPPSESLQRAAEQAWMVIDWLPARLTAMSFAVVGSFEEAIDGWRFHAQRFPNDNDGVVLAATAGAINVRLGGEALRSRAGAELAADFEAGADMADSSSTPGREPEVGHLRSVVGLVWRSVVVWMLLLALLTLARLLG
;
A
#
# COMPACT_ATOMS: atom_id res chain seq x y z
N GLY A 1 -32.35 14.89 15.01
CA GLY A 1 -31.95 14.18 16.21
C GLY A 1 -31.47 12.79 15.85
N GLY A 2 -30.19 12.64 15.46
CA GLY A 2 -29.57 11.34 15.31
C GLY A 2 -29.32 10.74 16.69
N LEU A 3 -29.69 9.48 16.88
CA LEU A 3 -29.50 8.74 18.11
C LEU A 3 -28.04 8.80 18.55
N PRO A 4 -27.68 9.18 19.77
CA PRO A 4 -26.31 9.20 20.28
C PRO A 4 -25.62 7.83 20.21
N GLY A 5 -26.39 6.73 20.05
CA GLY A 5 -25.85 5.39 19.83
C GLY A 5 -25.30 5.08 18.41
N GLY A 6 -25.70 5.82 17.38
CA GLY A 6 -25.31 5.49 16.01
C GLY A 6 -23.82 5.69 15.72
N ALA A 7 -23.25 6.80 16.17
CA ALA A 7 -21.82 7.10 15.98
C ALA A 7 -20.91 6.15 16.80
N ALA A 8 -21.34 5.75 17.98
CA ALA A 8 -20.66 4.80 18.84
C ALA A 8 -20.62 3.39 18.19
N ILE A 9 -21.75 2.94 17.62
CA ILE A 9 -21.87 1.66 16.94
C ILE A 9 -20.95 1.66 15.70
N ILE A 10 -20.93 2.72 14.88
CA ILE A 10 -20.07 2.84 13.71
C ILE A 10 -18.59 2.78 14.11
N ALA A 11 -18.19 3.48 15.17
CA ALA A 11 -16.81 3.46 15.65
C ALA A 11 -16.40 2.06 16.13
N ALA A 12 -17.25 1.40 16.92
CA ALA A 12 -17.02 0.04 17.40
C ALA A 12 -16.92 -0.96 16.22
N MET A 13 -17.83 -0.89 15.26
CA MET A 13 -17.79 -1.71 14.05
C MET A 13 -16.48 -1.51 13.29
N SER A 14 -16.04 -0.26 13.14
CA SER A 14 -14.81 0.06 12.40
C SER A 14 -13.58 -0.52 13.08
N PHE A 15 -13.47 -0.38 14.38
CA PHE A 15 -12.36 -0.96 15.16
C PHE A 15 -12.33 -2.48 15.06
N PHE A 16 -13.47 -3.15 15.31
CA PHE A 16 -13.53 -4.61 15.22
C PHE A 16 -13.32 -5.14 13.81
N ALA A 17 -13.78 -4.42 12.78
CA ALA A 17 -13.52 -4.80 11.40
C ALA A 17 -12.03 -4.81 11.08
N ILE A 18 -11.28 -3.77 11.47
CA ILE A 18 -9.83 -3.72 11.30
C ILE A 18 -9.14 -4.83 12.09
N LEU A 19 -9.49 -4.98 13.37
CA LEU A 19 -8.89 -5.99 14.24
C LEU A 19 -9.06 -7.40 13.67
N PHE A 20 -10.29 -7.79 13.31
CA PHE A 20 -10.55 -9.11 12.76
C PHE A 20 -9.92 -9.30 11.38
N ALA A 21 -9.94 -8.29 10.51
CA ALA A 21 -9.29 -8.39 9.21
C ALA A 21 -7.78 -8.61 9.34
N LEU A 22 -7.10 -7.89 10.23
CA LEU A 22 -5.67 -8.07 10.51
C LEU A 22 -5.39 -9.45 11.11
N LEU A 23 -6.19 -9.94 12.05
CA LEU A 23 -6.02 -11.27 12.65
C LEU A 23 -6.22 -12.39 11.63
N ILE A 24 -7.24 -12.29 10.78
CA ILE A 24 -7.51 -13.28 9.73
C ILE A 24 -6.38 -13.26 8.70
N GLU A 25 -5.91 -12.10 8.28
CA GLU A 25 -4.82 -11.94 7.33
C GLU A 25 -3.50 -12.55 7.89
N GLN A 26 -3.24 -12.38 9.17
CA GLN A 26 -2.10 -13.03 9.83
C GLN A 26 -2.24 -14.56 9.91
N ALA A 27 -3.45 -15.06 10.13
CA ALA A 27 -3.69 -16.50 10.23
C ALA A 27 -3.73 -17.21 8.87
N ARG A 28 -4.38 -16.59 7.88
CA ARG A 28 -4.59 -17.15 6.54
C ARG A 28 -4.42 -16.04 5.48
N PRO A 29 -3.22 -15.85 4.93
CA PRO A 29 -3.01 -14.90 3.85
C PRO A 29 -3.75 -15.34 2.59
N LEU A 30 -4.27 -14.37 1.86
CA LEU A 30 -4.89 -14.60 0.55
C LEU A 30 -3.86 -15.16 -0.45
N ALA A 31 -4.28 -16.16 -1.21
CA ALA A 31 -3.47 -16.69 -2.30
C ALA A 31 -3.30 -15.63 -3.40
N ARG A 32 -2.10 -15.56 -3.99
CA ARG A 32 -1.77 -14.62 -5.09
C ARG A 32 -2.67 -14.79 -6.32
N SER A 33 -3.14 -16.00 -6.58
CA SER A 33 -4.05 -16.34 -7.70
C SER A 33 -5.53 -16.15 -7.37
N ASN A 34 -5.89 -15.12 -6.57
CA ASN A 34 -7.27 -14.88 -6.19
C ASN A 34 -8.11 -14.43 -7.41
N PRO A 35 -9.27 -15.09 -7.68
CA PRO A 35 -10.16 -14.73 -8.79
C PRO A 35 -10.67 -13.28 -8.73
N ILE A 36 -10.78 -12.69 -7.55
CA ILE A 36 -11.21 -11.29 -7.38
C ILE A 36 -10.15 -10.34 -7.98
N HIS A 37 -8.88 -10.58 -7.72
CA HIS A 37 -7.79 -9.79 -8.32
C HIS A 37 -7.73 -9.97 -9.84
N ALA A 38 -7.95 -11.19 -10.34
CA ALA A 38 -8.06 -11.44 -11.78
C ALA A 38 -9.24 -10.68 -12.40
N GLY A 39 -10.39 -10.68 -11.72
CA GLY A 39 -11.59 -9.94 -12.13
C GLY A 39 -11.37 -8.42 -12.18
N LEU A 40 -10.73 -7.85 -11.14
CA LEU A 40 -10.40 -6.41 -11.11
C LEU A 40 -9.41 -6.02 -12.23
N ARG A 41 -8.44 -6.90 -12.53
CA ARG A 41 -7.52 -6.70 -13.66
C ARG A 41 -8.27 -6.72 -14.99
N ALA A 42 -9.15 -7.71 -15.20
CA ALA A 42 -9.97 -7.80 -16.39
C ALA A 42 -10.89 -6.59 -16.54
N TRP A 43 -11.46 -6.10 -15.44
CA TRP A 43 -12.24 -4.87 -15.39
C TRP A 43 -11.42 -3.64 -15.82
N ALA A 44 -10.26 -3.41 -15.22
CA ALA A 44 -9.39 -2.29 -15.58
C ALA A 44 -8.96 -2.32 -17.06
N LEU A 45 -8.64 -3.52 -17.58
CA LEU A 45 -8.35 -3.71 -19.02
C LEU A 45 -9.56 -3.41 -19.90
N SER A 46 -10.73 -3.87 -19.52
CA SER A 46 -11.97 -3.63 -20.28
C SER A 46 -12.28 -2.13 -20.36
N VAL A 47 -12.17 -1.42 -19.24
CA VAL A 47 -12.37 0.03 -19.19
C VAL A 47 -11.33 0.75 -20.05
N CYS A 48 -10.04 0.38 -19.95
CA CYS A 48 -8.99 0.95 -20.79
C CYS A 48 -9.31 0.80 -22.27
N ARG A 49 -9.66 -0.41 -22.72
CA ARG A 49 -9.97 -0.69 -24.13
C ARG A 49 -11.21 0.04 -24.65
N SER A 50 -12.22 0.21 -23.79
CA SER A 50 -13.53 0.75 -24.20
C SER A 50 -13.60 2.28 -24.14
N PHE A 51 -12.85 2.92 -23.26
CA PHE A 51 -12.97 4.36 -22.97
C PHE A 51 -11.71 5.17 -23.22
N ASP A 52 -10.56 4.54 -23.53
CA ASP A 52 -9.33 5.25 -23.84
C ASP A 52 -9.31 5.73 -25.31
N ALA A 53 -9.83 6.92 -25.54
CA ALA A 53 -9.82 7.59 -26.86
C ALA A 53 -8.69 8.62 -27.01
N GLY A 54 -7.68 8.61 -26.14
CA GLY A 54 -6.49 9.46 -26.25
C GLY A 54 -6.68 10.93 -25.86
N GLN A 55 -7.90 11.37 -25.53
CA GLN A 55 -8.15 12.75 -25.08
C GLN A 55 -8.16 12.85 -23.54
N SER A 56 -7.75 14.00 -23.00
CA SER A 56 -7.67 14.22 -21.56
C SER A 56 -8.97 13.95 -20.80
N ARG A 57 -10.12 14.38 -21.36
CA ARG A 57 -11.44 14.10 -20.76
C ARG A 57 -11.76 12.62 -20.71
N HIS A 58 -11.40 11.86 -21.74
CA HIS A 58 -11.62 10.42 -21.79
C HIS A 58 -10.72 9.69 -20.77
N GLY A 59 -9.49 10.14 -20.56
CA GLY A 59 -8.60 9.61 -19.53
C GLY A 59 -9.22 9.71 -18.12
N TRP A 60 -9.78 10.86 -17.75
CA TRP A 60 -10.46 11.04 -16.46
C TRP A 60 -11.76 10.24 -16.35
N VAL A 61 -12.55 10.13 -17.42
CA VAL A 61 -13.76 9.31 -17.43
C VAL A 61 -13.41 7.84 -17.26
N ALA A 62 -12.44 7.34 -18.01
CA ALA A 62 -11.97 5.96 -17.90
C ALA A 62 -11.43 5.68 -16.49
N TRP A 63 -10.60 6.57 -15.95
CA TRP A 63 -10.11 6.43 -14.58
C TRP A 63 -11.27 6.40 -13.56
N SER A 64 -12.21 7.33 -13.66
CA SER A 64 -13.37 7.40 -12.78
C SER A 64 -14.21 6.13 -12.83
N LEU A 65 -14.48 5.60 -14.01
CA LEU A 65 -15.19 4.33 -14.17
C LEU A 65 -14.44 3.16 -13.54
N ALA A 66 -13.13 3.05 -13.81
CA ALA A 66 -12.32 1.96 -13.29
C ALA A 66 -12.21 1.98 -11.76
N VAL A 67 -12.09 3.18 -11.16
CA VAL A 67 -11.75 3.34 -9.74
C VAL A 67 -12.97 3.61 -8.86
N LEU A 68 -14.04 4.26 -9.36
CA LEU A 68 -15.20 4.61 -8.54
C LEU A 68 -16.35 3.60 -8.60
N VAL A 69 -16.51 2.88 -9.71
CA VAL A 69 -17.63 1.92 -9.86
C VAL A 69 -17.55 0.76 -8.86
N PRO A 70 -16.42 0.07 -8.68
CA PRO A 70 -16.36 -1.02 -7.69
C PRO A 70 -16.56 -0.54 -6.23
N PRO A 71 -15.96 0.59 -5.75
CA PRO A 71 -16.28 1.14 -4.43
C PRO A 71 -17.76 1.52 -4.27
N ALA A 72 -18.39 2.08 -5.30
CA ALA A 72 -19.82 2.40 -5.27
C ALA A 72 -20.68 1.14 -5.09
N PHE A 73 -20.31 0.05 -5.76
CA PHE A 73 -20.95 -1.25 -5.54
C PHE A 73 -20.76 -1.76 -4.11
N VAL A 74 -19.54 -1.67 -3.56
CA VAL A 74 -19.25 -2.06 -2.16
C VAL A 74 -20.07 -1.22 -1.18
N LEU A 75 -20.24 0.08 -1.45
CA LEU A 75 -21.09 0.98 -0.66
C LEU A 75 -22.56 0.58 -0.72
N ALA A 76 -23.08 0.29 -1.91
CA ALA A 76 -24.47 -0.13 -2.08
C ALA A 76 -24.77 -1.41 -1.30
N VAL A 77 -23.85 -2.40 -1.37
CA VAL A 77 -23.96 -3.64 -0.59
C VAL A 77 -23.89 -3.35 0.92
N HIS A 78 -22.98 -2.50 1.37
CA HIS A 78 -22.83 -2.15 2.77
C HIS A 78 -24.13 -1.51 3.34
N TRP A 79 -24.71 -0.56 2.64
CA TRP A 79 -25.94 0.08 3.05
C TRP A 79 -27.15 -0.86 2.97
N ALA A 80 -27.21 -1.71 1.95
CA ALA A 80 -28.24 -2.75 1.85
C ALA A 80 -28.20 -3.70 3.06
N LEU A 81 -27.00 -4.16 3.43
CA LEU A 81 -26.81 -5.00 4.61
C LEU A 81 -27.19 -4.29 5.90
N LEU A 82 -26.79 -3.03 6.07
CA LEU A 82 -27.18 -2.23 7.25
C LEU A 82 -28.69 -2.07 7.36
N HIS A 83 -29.36 -1.79 6.23
CA HIS A 83 -30.78 -1.49 6.23
C HIS A 83 -31.67 -2.75 6.40
N TRP A 84 -31.31 -3.86 5.74
CA TRP A 84 -32.19 -5.03 5.73
C TRP A 84 -31.78 -6.14 6.70
N LEU A 85 -30.49 -6.26 7.02
CA LEU A 85 -29.97 -7.36 7.82
C LEU A 85 -29.25 -6.91 9.11
N GLY A 86 -29.06 -5.59 9.29
CA GLY A 86 -28.50 -5.01 10.48
C GLY A 86 -26.98 -4.97 10.52
N TRP A 87 -26.48 -4.37 11.60
CA TRP A 87 -25.06 -4.09 11.78
C TRP A 87 -24.12 -5.34 11.82
N PRO A 88 -24.53 -6.55 12.30
CA PRO A 88 -23.60 -7.66 12.37
C PRO A 88 -23.15 -8.15 10.98
N LEU A 89 -24.06 -8.18 10.00
CA LEU A 89 -23.72 -8.58 8.64
C LEU A 89 -22.95 -7.48 7.89
N ALA A 90 -23.22 -6.21 8.17
CA ALA A 90 -22.43 -5.10 7.67
C ALA A 90 -20.98 -5.10 8.24
N LEU A 91 -20.81 -5.52 9.50
CA LEU A 91 -19.49 -5.74 10.10
C LEU A 91 -18.75 -6.88 9.39
N LEU A 92 -19.40 -8.03 9.22
CA LEU A 92 -18.81 -9.18 8.51
C LEU A 92 -18.39 -8.82 7.07
N TRP A 93 -19.22 -8.04 6.37
CA TRP A 93 -18.89 -7.49 5.06
C TRP A 93 -17.66 -6.60 5.10
N SER A 94 -17.58 -5.69 6.08
CA SER A 94 -16.42 -4.80 6.26
C SER A 94 -15.13 -5.59 6.55
N VAL A 95 -15.22 -6.64 7.37
CA VAL A 95 -14.10 -7.56 7.62
C VAL A 95 -13.66 -8.25 6.33
N ALA A 96 -14.61 -8.77 5.56
CA ALA A 96 -14.31 -9.47 4.31
C ALA A 96 -13.64 -8.54 3.27
N VAL A 97 -14.17 -7.33 3.09
CA VAL A 97 -13.59 -6.34 2.17
C VAL A 97 -12.21 -5.89 2.63
N LEU A 98 -12.02 -5.62 3.93
CA LEU A 98 -10.70 -5.29 4.46
C LEU A 98 -9.71 -6.43 4.27
N TYR A 99 -10.10 -7.65 4.58
CA TYR A 99 -9.25 -8.83 4.37
C TYR A 99 -8.82 -8.98 2.89
N LEU A 100 -9.71 -8.66 1.93
CA LEU A 100 -9.39 -8.69 0.50
C LEU A 100 -8.48 -7.53 0.06
N THR A 101 -8.52 -6.39 0.76
CA THR A 101 -7.74 -5.19 0.40
C THR A 101 -6.41 -5.09 1.14
N LEU A 102 -6.29 -5.69 2.30
CA LEU A 102 -5.03 -5.81 3.04
C LEU A 102 -4.10 -6.84 2.38
N GLY A 103 -2.80 -6.66 2.50
CA GLY A 103 -1.81 -7.53 1.88
C GLY A 103 -0.49 -7.58 2.65
N PHE A 104 -0.53 -7.55 3.99
CA PHE A 104 0.67 -7.54 4.82
C PHE A 104 1.56 -8.77 4.60
N ARG A 105 0.97 -9.95 4.49
CA ARG A 105 1.74 -11.20 4.41
C ARG A 105 2.26 -11.51 3.00
N GLN A 106 1.76 -10.83 1.96
CA GLN A 106 2.22 -11.03 0.59
C GLN A 106 3.70 -10.63 0.41
N PHE A 107 4.11 -9.50 1.02
CA PHE A 107 5.50 -9.07 0.95
C PHE A 107 6.37 -9.65 2.09
N SER A 108 5.79 -9.95 3.25
CA SER A 108 6.54 -10.44 4.41
C SER A 108 7.23 -11.78 4.17
N HIS A 109 6.67 -12.66 3.35
CA HIS A 109 7.30 -13.94 2.99
C HIS A 109 8.63 -13.73 2.24
N HIS A 110 8.64 -12.86 1.22
CA HIS A 110 9.87 -12.57 0.47
C HIS A 110 10.89 -11.84 1.33
N PHE A 111 10.42 -10.90 2.13
CA PHE A 111 11.26 -10.20 3.08
C PHE A 111 11.96 -11.17 4.05
N THR A 112 11.20 -12.10 4.65
CA THR A 112 11.73 -13.08 5.59
C THR A 112 12.74 -13.99 4.92
N ALA A 113 12.44 -14.52 3.73
CA ALA A 113 13.36 -15.39 3.00
C ALA A 113 14.68 -14.69 2.65
N ILE A 114 14.64 -13.43 2.21
CA ILE A 114 15.86 -12.66 1.91
C ILE A 114 16.64 -12.34 3.19
N ARG A 115 15.95 -11.95 4.27
CA ARG A 115 16.58 -11.71 5.56
C ARG A 115 17.31 -12.95 6.06
N ASP A 116 16.66 -14.10 6.05
CA ASP A 116 17.23 -15.36 6.56
C ASP A 116 18.47 -15.75 5.72
N ALA A 117 18.42 -15.67 4.38
CA ALA A 117 19.58 -15.88 3.52
C ALA A 117 20.76 -14.93 3.84
N LEU A 118 20.46 -13.64 4.13
CA LEU A 118 21.48 -12.68 4.53
C LEU A 118 22.05 -12.95 5.93
N GLU A 119 21.22 -13.42 6.88
CA GLU A 119 21.68 -13.81 8.22
C GLU A 119 22.58 -15.05 8.17
N ASP A 120 22.27 -15.99 7.29
CA ASP A 120 23.09 -17.20 7.03
C ASP A 120 24.38 -16.90 6.25
N GLY A 121 24.56 -15.67 5.79
CA GLY A 121 25.72 -15.23 5.01
C GLY A 121 25.65 -15.56 3.52
N ASP A 122 24.55 -16.13 3.03
CA ASP A 122 24.34 -16.48 1.62
C ASP A 122 23.83 -15.29 0.81
N ALA A 123 24.77 -14.43 0.40
CA ALA A 123 24.47 -13.28 -0.43
C ALA A 123 24.03 -13.69 -1.87
N ALA A 124 24.39 -14.86 -2.35
CA ALA A 124 24.01 -15.33 -3.67
C ALA A 124 22.52 -15.71 -3.70
N GLU A 125 22.05 -16.46 -2.70
CA GLU A 125 20.62 -16.77 -2.55
C GLU A 125 19.80 -15.51 -2.29
N ALA A 126 20.29 -14.57 -1.47
CA ALA A 126 19.61 -13.30 -1.25
C ALA A 126 19.40 -12.48 -2.54
N ARG A 127 20.42 -12.42 -3.42
CA ARG A 127 20.29 -11.81 -4.76
C ARG A 127 19.26 -12.53 -5.62
N ALA A 128 19.29 -13.86 -5.65
CA ALA A 128 18.35 -14.66 -6.43
C ALA A 128 16.90 -14.48 -5.95
N LEU A 129 16.68 -14.40 -4.64
CA LEU A 129 15.39 -14.15 -4.04
C LEU A 129 14.87 -12.74 -4.37
N LEU A 130 15.72 -11.72 -4.27
CA LEU A 130 15.37 -10.34 -4.63
C LEU A 130 15.05 -10.22 -6.12
N ALA A 131 15.87 -10.82 -6.98
CA ALA A 131 15.66 -10.85 -8.42
C ALA A 131 14.32 -11.52 -8.79
N ARG A 132 13.97 -12.64 -8.15
CA ARG A 132 12.68 -13.32 -8.33
C ARG A 132 11.50 -12.50 -7.80
N TRP A 133 11.67 -11.88 -6.64
CA TRP A 133 10.59 -11.07 -6.05
C TRP A 133 10.22 -9.86 -6.89
N LYS A 134 11.22 -9.13 -7.38
CA LYS A 134 10.99 -7.85 -8.09
C LYS A 134 11.17 -7.93 -9.60
N GLN A 135 11.52 -9.12 -10.13
CA GLN A 135 11.81 -9.31 -11.56
C GLN A 135 12.88 -8.31 -12.08
N VAL A 136 13.93 -8.13 -11.29
CA VAL A 136 15.02 -7.19 -11.53
C VAL A 136 16.36 -7.93 -11.67
N ASP A 137 17.36 -7.27 -12.23
CA ASP A 137 18.73 -7.76 -12.19
C ASP A 137 19.38 -7.34 -10.87
N ALA A 138 19.74 -8.33 -10.06
CA ALA A 138 20.41 -8.16 -8.78
C ALA A 138 21.75 -8.90 -8.71
N SER A 139 22.30 -9.38 -9.85
CA SER A 139 23.45 -10.27 -9.91
C SER A 139 24.71 -9.68 -9.28
N GLU A 140 24.95 -8.37 -9.48
CA GLU A 140 26.16 -7.67 -9.04
C GLU A 140 25.97 -6.85 -7.76
N LEU A 141 24.81 -6.95 -7.08
CA LEU A 141 24.53 -6.10 -5.93
C LEU A 141 25.40 -6.47 -4.72
N PRO A 142 26.08 -5.49 -4.08
CA PRO A 142 26.69 -5.67 -2.78
C PRO A 142 25.64 -5.90 -1.70
N ARG A 143 26.03 -6.52 -0.59
CA ARG A 143 25.13 -6.89 0.51
C ARG A 143 24.34 -5.70 1.07
N SER A 144 24.96 -4.56 1.22
CA SER A 144 24.32 -3.32 1.70
C SER A 144 23.22 -2.84 0.75
N GLU A 145 23.43 -2.93 -0.56
CA GLU A 145 22.41 -2.56 -1.55
C GLU A 145 21.24 -3.54 -1.59
N ILE A 146 21.48 -4.85 -1.39
CA ILE A 146 20.38 -5.81 -1.22
C ILE A 146 19.51 -5.40 -0.03
N VAL A 147 20.14 -5.12 1.12
CA VAL A 147 19.42 -4.68 2.33
C VAL A 147 18.65 -3.38 2.08
N ARG A 148 19.28 -2.38 1.42
CA ARG A 148 18.64 -1.11 1.08
C ARG A 148 17.36 -1.33 0.26
N HIS A 149 17.44 -2.06 -0.83
CA HIS A 149 16.29 -2.33 -1.69
C HIS A 149 15.19 -3.11 -0.97
N VAL A 150 15.55 -4.10 -0.15
CA VAL A 150 14.57 -4.85 0.65
C VAL A 150 13.84 -3.94 1.64
N ILE A 151 14.54 -3.01 2.30
CA ILE A 151 13.93 -2.00 3.18
C ILE A 151 12.95 -1.14 2.38
N GLU A 152 13.41 -0.52 1.30
CA GLU A 152 12.62 0.41 0.49
C GLU A 152 11.34 -0.26 -0.04
N TYR A 153 11.46 -1.42 -0.66
CA TYR A 153 10.31 -2.16 -1.18
C TYR A 153 9.34 -2.61 -0.09
N SER A 154 9.85 -3.04 1.06
CA SER A 154 9.00 -3.50 2.17
C SER A 154 8.27 -2.36 2.85
N VAL A 155 8.92 -1.22 3.01
CA VAL A 155 8.32 -0.02 3.59
C VAL A 155 7.20 0.51 2.69
N ILE A 156 7.45 0.63 1.38
CA ILE A 156 6.42 1.06 0.43
C ILE A 156 5.30 0.03 0.33
N ALA A 157 5.60 -1.27 0.38
CA ALA A 157 4.56 -2.30 0.42
C ALA A 157 3.71 -2.19 1.70
N ALA A 158 4.32 -2.02 2.88
CA ALA A 158 3.60 -1.81 4.13
C ALA A 158 2.72 -0.55 4.08
N HIS A 159 3.26 0.55 3.53
CA HIS A 159 2.50 1.77 3.31
C HIS A 159 1.26 1.53 2.44
N ARG A 160 1.44 0.99 1.24
CA ARG A 160 0.37 0.82 0.25
C ARG A 160 -0.63 -0.27 0.59
N HIS A 161 -0.18 -1.36 1.22
CA HIS A 161 -1.03 -2.53 1.51
C HIS A 161 -1.63 -2.53 2.92
N VAL A 162 -1.13 -1.72 3.84
CA VAL A 162 -1.62 -1.65 5.21
C VAL A 162 -2.03 -0.23 5.57
N PHE A 163 -1.10 0.70 5.72
CA PHE A 163 -1.39 2.03 6.28
C PHE A 163 -2.34 2.85 5.40
N GLY A 164 -2.14 2.85 4.08
CA GLY A 164 -3.01 3.56 3.17
C GLY A 164 -4.44 2.99 3.13
N VAL A 165 -4.55 1.66 3.17
CA VAL A 165 -5.85 0.98 3.26
C VAL A 165 -6.56 1.34 4.56
N LEU A 166 -5.87 1.27 5.70
CA LEU A 166 -6.43 1.61 7.02
C LEU A 166 -6.79 3.09 7.12
N ALA A 167 -5.98 3.99 6.55
CA ALA A 167 -6.26 5.42 6.55
C ALA A 167 -7.59 5.73 5.85
N TRP A 168 -7.75 5.31 4.60
CA TRP A 168 -8.98 5.57 3.86
C TRP A 168 -10.17 4.78 4.37
N TYR A 169 -9.96 3.55 4.85
CA TYR A 169 -11.01 2.83 5.56
C TYR A 169 -11.53 3.63 6.75
N SER A 170 -10.62 4.12 7.62
CA SER A 170 -10.99 4.84 8.83
C SER A 170 -11.75 6.15 8.52
N VAL A 171 -11.30 6.89 7.51
CA VAL A 171 -11.98 8.13 7.06
C VAL A 171 -13.41 7.81 6.57
N PHE A 172 -13.55 6.85 5.67
CA PHE A 172 -14.86 6.54 5.07
C PHE A 172 -15.79 5.85 6.07
N ALA A 173 -15.29 5.00 6.94
CA ALA A 173 -16.07 4.39 7.99
C ALA A 173 -16.58 5.44 9.00
N ALA A 174 -15.77 6.45 9.34
CA ALA A 174 -16.20 7.57 10.20
C ALA A 174 -17.33 8.41 9.56
N LEU A 175 -17.42 8.45 8.24
CA LEU A 175 -18.50 9.09 7.47
C LEU A 175 -19.70 8.16 7.23
N GLY A 176 -19.72 6.94 7.75
CA GLY A 176 -20.79 5.96 7.55
C GLY A 176 -20.79 5.30 6.18
N LEU A 177 -19.68 5.37 5.43
CA LEU A 177 -19.52 4.79 4.10
C LEU A 177 -18.89 3.38 4.12
N GLY A 178 -18.72 2.81 5.31
CA GLY A 178 -18.21 1.45 5.49
C GLY A 178 -16.83 1.23 4.89
N PRO A 179 -16.58 0.05 4.26
CA PRO A 179 -15.27 -0.33 3.76
C PRO A 179 -14.91 0.26 2.38
N THR A 180 -15.71 1.19 1.87
CA THR A 180 -15.58 1.78 0.52
C THR A 180 -14.22 2.43 0.31
N GLY A 181 -13.68 3.13 1.33
CA GLY A 181 -12.40 3.82 1.26
C GLY A 181 -11.20 2.88 1.05
N ALA A 182 -11.25 1.69 1.64
CA ALA A 182 -10.21 0.67 1.44
C ALA A 182 -10.15 0.20 -0.02
N VAL A 183 -11.32 -0.03 -0.64
CA VAL A 183 -11.41 -0.46 -2.05
C VAL A 183 -10.99 0.68 -2.98
N LEU A 184 -11.44 1.91 -2.70
CA LEU A 184 -11.04 3.09 -3.47
C LEU A 184 -9.51 3.24 -3.52
N TYR A 185 -8.86 3.20 -2.37
CA TYR A 185 -7.41 3.34 -2.27
C TYR A 185 -6.67 2.23 -3.04
N ARG A 186 -7.07 0.98 -2.85
CA ARG A 186 -6.44 -0.16 -3.53
C ARG A 186 -6.62 -0.15 -5.04
N LEU A 187 -7.79 0.26 -5.52
CA LEU A 187 -8.03 0.39 -6.96
C LEU A 187 -7.27 1.56 -7.57
N ALA A 188 -7.23 2.71 -6.89
CA ALA A 188 -6.45 3.85 -7.35
C ALA A 188 -4.96 3.50 -7.47
N GLU A 189 -4.39 2.82 -6.46
CA GLU A 189 -3.02 2.33 -6.45
C GLU A 189 -2.77 1.32 -7.58
N PHE A 190 -3.67 0.33 -7.72
CA PHE A 190 -3.58 -0.67 -8.77
C PHE A 190 -3.60 -0.05 -10.17
N VAL A 191 -4.55 0.83 -10.42
CA VAL A 191 -4.72 1.49 -11.74
C VAL A 191 -3.53 2.38 -12.06
N ALA A 192 -3.01 3.15 -11.07
CA ALA A 192 -1.84 3.99 -11.27
C ALA A 192 -0.60 3.17 -11.69
N ARG A 193 -0.38 2.01 -11.07
CA ARG A 193 0.71 1.11 -11.46
C ARG A 193 0.46 0.38 -12.77
N TYR A 194 -0.78 -0.07 -12.97
CA TYR A 194 -1.13 -0.88 -14.13
C TYR A 194 -1.14 -0.07 -15.43
N TRP A 195 -1.58 1.18 -15.37
CA TRP A 195 -1.59 2.12 -16.51
C TRP A 195 -0.39 3.05 -16.55
N GLY A 196 0.43 3.10 -15.50
CA GLY A 196 1.59 3.98 -15.40
C GLY A 196 2.66 3.67 -16.46
N ARG A 197 3.55 4.65 -16.69
CA ARG A 197 4.59 4.60 -17.72
C ARG A 197 5.60 3.48 -17.55
N GLY A 198 5.78 2.99 -16.32
CA GLY A 198 6.66 1.86 -16.00
C GLY A 198 5.96 0.50 -16.09
N SER A 199 4.69 0.45 -16.47
CA SER A 199 3.96 -0.82 -16.55
C SER A 199 4.49 -1.68 -17.67
N ARG A 200 4.99 -2.86 -17.31
CA ARG A 200 5.52 -3.88 -18.24
C ARG A 200 4.44 -4.78 -18.82
N VAL A 201 3.19 -4.46 -18.57
CA VAL A 201 2.10 -5.20 -19.18
C VAL A 201 2.11 -4.89 -20.67
N VAL A 202 2.75 -5.77 -21.42
CA VAL A 202 2.70 -5.77 -22.89
C VAL A 202 1.26 -6.09 -23.27
N THR A 203 0.45 -5.04 -23.37
CA THR A 203 -0.89 -5.15 -23.95
C THR A 203 -0.80 -4.81 -25.43
N ALA A 204 -1.61 -5.49 -26.23
CA ALA A 204 -1.75 -5.14 -27.64
C ALA A 204 -2.23 -3.67 -27.84
N HIS A 205 -2.74 -3.05 -26.77
CA HIS A 205 -3.20 -1.67 -26.71
C HIS A 205 -2.65 -1.02 -25.43
N PRO A 206 -1.49 -0.34 -25.49
CA PRO A 206 -0.95 0.38 -24.35
C PRO A 206 -1.86 1.56 -23.99
N PRO A 207 -2.03 1.88 -22.70
CA PRO A 207 -2.79 3.04 -22.25
C PRO A 207 -2.26 4.34 -22.86
N SER A 208 -3.16 5.24 -23.26
CA SER A 208 -2.76 6.56 -23.78
C SER A 208 -2.05 7.39 -22.71
N GLU A 209 -1.23 8.36 -23.13
CA GLU A 209 -0.60 9.30 -22.19
C GLU A 209 -1.60 10.07 -21.32
N SER A 210 -2.77 10.37 -21.87
CA SER A 210 -3.83 11.07 -21.12
C SER A 210 -4.38 10.22 -20.00
N LEU A 211 -4.55 8.93 -20.23
CA LEU A 211 -5.00 7.97 -19.22
C LEU A 211 -3.92 7.73 -18.15
N GLN A 212 -2.67 7.60 -18.56
CA GLN A 212 -1.53 7.48 -17.65
C GLN A 212 -1.42 8.69 -16.73
N ARG A 213 -1.46 9.91 -17.30
CA ARG A 213 -1.42 11.16 -16.51
C ARG A 213 -2.58 11.29 -15.54
N ALA A 214 -3.80 10.94 -15.96
CA ALA A 214 -4.97 10.97 -15.09
C ALA A 214 -4.80 9.99 -13.89
N ALA A 215 -4.32 8.79 -14.14
CA ALA A 215 -4.07 7.81 -13.10
C ALA A 215 -2.97 8.23 -12.13
N GLU A 216 -1.84 8.75 -12.63
CA GLU A 216 -0.73 9.25 -11.82
C GLU A 216 -1.14 10.46 -10.97
N GLN A 217 -1.85 11.45 -11.55
CA GLN A 217 -2.32 12.63 -10.82
C GLN A 217 -3.34 12.27 -9.74
N ALA A 218 -4.31 11.41 -10.06
CA ALA A 218 -5.28 10.96 -9.10
C ALA A 218 -4.61 10.19 -7.94
N TRP A 219 -3.62 9.35 -8.25
CA TRP A 219 -2.87 8.62 -7.24
C TRP A 219 -2.10 9.56 -6.32
N MET A 220 -1.38 10.55 -6.86
CA MET A 220 -0.68 11.54 -6.04
C MET A 220 -1.59 12.22 -5.01
N VAL A 221 -2.83 12.56 -5.41
CA VAL A 221 -3.80 13.19 -4.52
C VAL A 221 -4.34 12.20 -3.48
N ILE A 222 -4.73 11.00 -3.90
CA ILE A 222 -5.32 9.99 -3.02
C ILE A 222 -4.30 9.50 -2.00
N ASP A 223 -3.06 9.32 -2.39
CA ASP A 223 -1.98 8.83 -1.53
C ASP A 223 -1.36 9.92 -0.66
N TRP A 224 -1.67 11.19 -0.90
CA TRP A 224 -1.09 12.33 -0.17
C TRP A 224 -1.28 12.24 1.35
N LEU A 225 -2.50 12.02 1.79
CA LEU A 225 -2.85 11.91 3.21
C LEU A 225 -2.26 10.63 3.84
N PRO A 226 -2.45 9.43 3.26
CA PRO A 226 -1.86 8.22 3.80
C PRO A 226 -0.34 8.27 3.96
N ALA A 227 0.38 8.84 2.99
CA ALA A 227 1.84 8.94 3.06
C ALA A 227 2.31 9.75 4.28
N ARG A 228 1.64 10.88 4.55
CA ARG A 228 1.95 11.72 5.73
C ARG A 228 1.59 11.06 7.05
N LEU A 229 0.44 10.37 7.09
CA LEU A 229 0.05 9.59 8.27
C LEU A 229 1.02 8.43 8.54
N THR A 230 1.49 7.75 7.51
CA THR A 230 2.50 6.69 7.64
C THR A 230 3.83 7.25 8.15
N ALA A 231 4.32 8.33 7.53
CA ALA A 231 5.56 8.98 7.94
C ALA A 231 5.49 9.48 9.40
N MET A 232 4.38 10.10 9.79
CA MET A 232 4.14 10.52 11.17
C MET A 232 4.12 9.33 12.14
N SER A 233 3.50 8.22 11.73
CA SER A 233 3.48 6.99 12.55
C SER A 233 4.89 6.46 12.77
N PHE A 234 5.72 6.46 11.73
CA PHE A 234 7.10 6.02 11.82
C PHE A 234 7.94 6.97 12.69
N ALA A 235 7.69 8.29 12.61
CA ALA A 235 8.32 9.25 13.49
C ALA A 235 7.98 9.00 14.98
N VAL A 236 6.70 8.78 15.29
CA VAL A 236 6.23 8.54 16.67
C VAL A 236 6.84 7.29 17.31
N VAL A 237 7.04 6.22 16.51
CA VAL A 237 7.56 4.95 17.05
C VAL A 237 9.06 4.76 16.85
N GLY A 238 9.69 5.59 16.03
CA GLY A 238 11.14 5.62 15.76
C GLY A 238 11.83 6.80 16.44
N SER A 239 12.87 7.33 15.79
CA SER A 239 13.49 8.60 16.19
C SER A 239 12.68 9.75 15.59
N PHE A 240 11.94 10.47 16.45
CA PHE A 240 10.99 11.49 16.01
C PHE A 240 11.67 12.64 15.27
N GLU A 241 12.74 13.18 15.86
CA GLU A 241 13.43 14.35 15.33
C GLU A 241 14.05 14.04 13.97
N GLU A 242 14.82 12.97 13.86
CA GLU A 242 15.47 12.57 12.62
C GLU A 242 14.47 12.14 11.54
N ALA A 243 13.34 11.54 11.93
CA ALA A 243 12.27 11.17 10.97
C ALA A 243 11.60 12.40 10.38
N ILE A 244 11.31 13.41 11.20
CA ILE A 244 10.72 14.68 10.74
C ILE A 244 11.72 15.47 9.89
N ASP A 245 12.98 15.53 10.27
CA ASP A 245 14.02 16.18 9.48
C ASP A 245 14.26 15.44 8.16
N GLY A 246 14.30 14.11 8.19
CA GLY A 246 14.32 13.28 6.99
C GLY A 246 13.21 13.63 6.04
N TRP A 247 11.98 13.64 6.52
CA TRP A 247 10.80 14.02 5.73
C TRP A 247 10.92 15.44 5.16
N ARG A 248 11.29 16.44 5.98
CA ARG A 248 11.30 17.86 5.57
C ARG A 248 12.41 18.18 4.56
N PHE A 249 13.59 17.57 4.70
CA PHE A 249 14.78 17.95 3.95
C PHE A 249 15.21 16.93 2.90
N HIS A 250 14.72 15.69 2.95
CA HIS A 250 15.21 14.61 2.11
C HIS A 250 14.13 13.89 1.29
N ALA A 251 12.84 14.16 1.52
CA ALA A 251 11.76 13.55 0.74
C ALA A 251 11.89 13.81 -0.77
N GLN A 252 12.33 15.02 -1.15
CA GLN A 252 12.53 15.44 -2.54
C GLN A 252 13.68 14.72 -3.26
N ARG A 253 14.46 13.91 -2.56
CA ARG A 253 15.53 13.08 -3.17
C ARG A 253 14.97 11.89 -3.94
N PHE A 254 13.73 11.54 -3.71
CA PHE A 254 13.02 10.46 -4.37
C PHE A 254 12.13 11.00 -5.48
N PRO A 255 11.96 10.24 -6.59
CA PRO A 255 11.22 10.70 -7.76
C PRO A 255 9.72 10.82 -7.55
N ASN A 256 9.17 10.11 -6.57
CA ASN A 256 7.75 10.19 -6.19
C ASN A 256 7.64 10.88 -4.83
N ASP A 257 6.94 12.01 -4.78
CA ASP A 257 6.83 12.85 -3.59
C ASP A 257 6.26 12.09 -2.37
N ASN A 258 5.21 11.28 -2.58
CA ASN A 258 4.57 10.53 -1.48
C ASN A 258 5.44 9.38 -0.99
N ASP A 259 6.01 8.59 -1.89
CA ASP A 259 6.96 7.53 -1.53
C ASP A 259 8.20 8.14 -0.86
N GLY A 260 8.67 9.29 -1.37
CA GLY A 260 9.77 10.04 -0.79
C GLY A 260 9.53 10.48 0.65
N VAL A 261 8.32 10.94 0.97
CA VAL A 261 7.93 11.27 2.35
C VAL A 261 8.05 10.05 3.26
N VAL A 262 7.53 8.90 2.82
CA VAL A 262 7.55 7.66 3.61
C VAL A 262 8.99 7.14 3.77
N LEU A 263 9.77 7.10 2.69
CA LEU A 263 11.14 6.57 2.70
C LEU A 263 12.09 7.47 3.48
N ALA A 264 12.01 8.79 3.29
CA ALA A 264 12.86 9.73 4.01
C ALA A 264 12.56 9.75 5.53
N ALA A 265 11.29 9.67 5.91
CA ALA A 265 10.90 9.51 7.31
C ALA A 265 11.40 8.18 7.89
N THR A 266 11.34 7.09 7.11
CA THR A 266 11.91 5.79 7.52
C THR A 266 13.41 5.87 7.73
N ALA A 267 14.13 6.49 6.78
CA ALA A 267 15.57 6.66 6.86
C ALA A 267 15.98 7.35 8.17
N GLY A 268 15.29 8.44 8.55
CA GLY A 268 15.50 9.13 9.82
C GLY A 268 15.07 8.27 11.01
N ALA A 269 13.87 7.65 10.97
CA ALA A 269 13.32 6.91 12.11
C ALA A 269 14.21 5.75 12.60
N ILE A 270 14.99 5.11 11.72
CA ILE A 270 15.89 3.99 12.05
C ILE A 270 17.36 4.28 11.74
N ASN A 271 17.69 5.52 11.38
CA ASN A 271 19.04 6.00 11.06
C ASN A 271 19.76 5.13 10.01
N VAL A 272 19.10 4.91 8.87
CA VAL A 272 19.63 4.14 7.75
C VAL A 272 19.64 4.97 6.48
N ARG A 273 20.67 4.82 5.65
CA ARG A 273 20.76 5.48 4.35
C ARG A 273 19.88 4.75 3.33
N LEU A 274 18.92 5.47 2.77
CA LEU A 274 18.03 5.00 1.68
C LEU A 274 18.22 5.89 0.45
N GLY A 275 17.70 5.43 -0.69
CA GLY A 275 17.91 6.09 -1.97
C GLY A 275 19.25 5.71 -2.60
N GLY A 276 19.38 5.99 -3.89
CA GLY A 276 20.51 5.62 -4.72
C GLY A 276 20.05 5.12 -6.09
N GLU A 277 20.86 4.33 -6.75
CA GLU A 277 20.55 3.75 -8.05
C GLU A 277 19.43 2.70 -7.94
N ALA A 278 18.45 2.79 -8.85
CA ALA A 278 17.34 1.84 -8.91
C ALA A 278 17.77 0.54 -9.63
N LEU A 279 17.11 -0.55 -9.27
CA LEU A 279 17.35 -1.83 -9.93
C LEU A 279 16.73 -1.84 -11.32
N ARG A 280 17.51 -2.23 -12.32
CA ARG A 280 17.05 -2.38 -13.69
C ARG A 280 16.22 -3.65 -13.84
N SER A 281 15.13 -3.51 -14.57
CA SER A 281 14.29 -4.64 -14.92
C SER A 281 15.03 -5.69 -15.74
N ARG A 282 14.80 -6.95 -15.50
CA ARG A 282 15.14 -8.03 -16.42
C ARG A 282 14.27 -7.93 -17.66
N ALA A 283 14.86 -7.53 -18.78
CA ALA A 283 14.18 -7.54 -20.06
C ALA A 283 13.81 -8.99 -20.40
N GLY A 284 12.52 -9.31 -20.51
CA GLY A 284 12.03 -10.60 -20.95
C GLY A 284 11.28 -11.44 -19.91
N ALA A 285 11.08 -10.97 -18.67
CA ALA A 285 10.20 -11.67 -17.73
C ALA A 285 8.75 -11.46 -18.14
N GLU A 286 8.27 -12.36 -19.01
CA GLU A 286 6.87 -12.46 -19.37
C GLU A 286 5.99 -12.60 -18.13
N LEU A 287 5.02 -11.68 -18.00
CA LEU A 287 3.64 -11.90 -17.53
C LEU A 287 3.43 -12.72 -16.25
N ALA A 288 4.33 -12.74 -15.30
CA ALA A 288 3.90 -12.95 -13.92
C ALA A 288 3.40 -11.59 -13.39
N ALA A 289 2.23 -11.20 -13.88
CA ALA A 289 1.55 -9.99 -13.45
C ALA A 289 1.05 -10.18 -12.02
N ASP A 290 1.96 -10.38 -11.10
CA ASP A 290 1.70 -10.30 -9.69
C ASP A 290 1.52 -8.83 -9.31
N PHE A 291 0.53 -8.58 -8.50
CA PHE A 291 0.09 -7.31 -7.95
C PHE A 291 1.24 -6.48 -7.30
N GLU A 292 2.39 -7.09 -7.14
CA GLU A 292 3.58 -6.50 -6.51
C GLU A 292 4.72 -6.13 -7.47
N ALA A 293 4.66 -6.54 -8.73
CA ALA A 293 5.76 -6.43 -9.67
C ALA A 293 5.83 -5.06 -10.36
N GLY A 294 5.64 -3.97 -9.71
CA GLY A 294 5.47 -2.73 -10.46
C GLY A 294 6.00 -1.43 -9.89
N ALA A 295 6.82 -1.47 -8.88
CA ALA A 295 7.49 -0.25 -8.46
C ALA A 295 8.95 -0.31 -8.96
N ASP A 296 9.18 0.05 -10.22
CA ASP A 296 10.49 0.54 -10.62
C ASP A 296 10.70 1.85 -9.86
N MET A 297 11.44 1.77 -8.76
CA MET A 297 11.93 2.97 -8.12
C MET A 297 12.95 3.58 -9.09
N ALA A 298 12.70 4.79 -9.57
CA ALA A 298 13.67 5.51 -10.37
C ALA A 298 14.88 5.90 -9.49
N ASP A 299 15.99 6.21 -10.13
CA ASP A 299 17.20 6.67 -9.44
C ASP A 299 16.88 7.85 -8.54
N SER A 300 17.44 7.84 -7.35
CA SER A 300 17.29 8.86 -6.32
C SER A 300 18.63 9.22 -5.68
N SER A 301 18.69 10.40 -5.07
CA SER A 301 19.86 10.74 -4.23
C SER A 301 19.72 10.07 -2.88
N SER A 302 20.83 9.58 -2.32
CA SER A 302 20.83 8.93 -1.01
C SER A 302 20.50 9.90 0.13
N THR A 303 19.73 9.43 1.11
CA THR A 303 19.50 10.14 2.38
C THR A 303 20.74 10.05 3.29
N PRO A 304 20.90 10.94 4.29
CA PRO A 304 21.82 10.72 5.39
C PRO A 304 21.47 9.45 6.17
N GLY A 305 22.43 8.90 6.88
CA GLY A 305 22.25 7.72 7.73
C GLY A 305 23.39 6.73 7.60
N ARG A 306 23.32 5.68 8.40
CA ARG A 306 24.29 4.58 8.38
C ARG A 306 24.11 3.74 7.12
N GLU A 307 25.18 3.07 6.72
CA GLU A 307 25.08 2.08 5.64
C GLU A 307 24.09 0.97 6.01
N PRO A 308 23.25 0.52 5.04
CA PRO A 308 22.27 -0.52 5.30
C PRO A 308 22.93 -1.85 5.69
N GLU A 309 22.56 -2.36 6.85
CA GLU A 309 23.02 -3.64 7.41
C GLU A 309 21.82 -4.56 7.69
N VAL A 310 22.06 -5.87 7.81
CA VAL A 310 21.01 -6.86 8.09
C VAL A 310 20.21 -6.54 9.36
N GLY A 311 20.87 -5.95 10.36
CA GLY A 311 20.20 -5.48 11.58
C GLY A 311 19.07 -4.47 11.33
N HIS A 312 19.18 -3.63 10.31
CA HIS A 312 18.14 -2.66 9.96
C HIS A 312 16.86 -3.32 9.44
N LEU A 313 16.93 -4.55 8.89
CA LEU A 313 15.74 -5.31 8.48
C LEU A 313 14.84 -5.61 9.69
N ARG A 314 15.43 -5.98 10.84
CA ARG A 314 14.66 -6.17 12.09
C ARG A 314 14.08 -4.86 12.61
N SER A 315 14.82 -3.78 12.47
CA SER A 315 14.36 -2.43 12.86
C SER A 315 13.14 -2.00 12.05
N VAL A 316 13.11 -2.27 10.73
CA VAL A 316 11.96 -1.99 9.85
C VAL A 316 10.73 -2.81 10.26
N VAL A 317 10.89 -4.10 10.53
CA VAL A 317 9.78 -4.93 11.02
C VAL A 317 9.23 -4.38 12.33
N GLY A 318 10.11 -4.04 13.27
CA GLY A 318 9.72 -3.41 14.54
C GLY A 318 9.01 -2.07 14.34
N LEU A 319 9.49 -1.23 13.41
CA LEU A 319 8.89 0.06 13.08
C LEU A 319 7.45 -0.13 12.57
N VAL A 320 7.25 -1.01 11.59
CA VAL A 320 5.93 -1.28 11.00
C VAL A 320 4.96 -1.83 12.05
N TRP A 321 5.36 -2.84 12.83
CA TRP A 321 4.47 -3.43 13.83
C TRP A 321 4.10 -2.47 14.95
N ARG A 322 5.06 -1.71 15.48
CA ARG A 322 4.78 -0.68 16.49
C ARG A 322 3.82 0.37 15.96
N SER A 323 3.97 0.79 14.69
CA SER A 323 3.04 1.72 14.04
C SER A 323 1.63 1.14 13.94
N VAL A 324 1.47 -0.13 13.55
CA VAL A 324 0.16 -0.79 13.51
C VAL A 324 -0.47 -0.83 14.91
N VAL A 325 0.31 -1.15 15.94
CA VAL A 325 -0.19 -1.16 17.33
C VAL A 325 -0.63 0.25 17.76
N VAL A 326 0.14 1.29 17.46
CA VAL A 326 -0.24 2.68 17.76
C VAL A 326 -1.54 3.06 17.06
N TRP A 327 -1.71 2.69 15.78
CA TRP A 327 -2.98 2.92 15.07
C TRP A 327 -4.15 2.21 15.73
N MET A 328 -3.98 0.95 16.12
CA MET A 328 -5.02 0.18 16.81
C MET A 328 -5.37 0.79 18.16
N LEU A 329 -4.39 1.25 18.93
CA LEU A 329 -4.61 1.93 20.21
C LEU A 329 -5.37 3.25 20.02
N LEU A 330 -5.00 4.08 19.04
CA LEU A 330 -5.70 5.33 18.73
C LEU A 330 -7.15 5.07 18.32
N LEU A 331 -7.41 4.09 17.48
CA LEU A 331 -8.76 3.71 17.07
C LEU A 331 -9.58 3.16 18.25
N ALA A 332 -8.96 2.36 19.13
CA ALA A 332 -9.60 1.87 20.34
C ALA A 332 -9.98 3.02 21.29
N LEU A 333 -9.07 3.97 21.51
CA LEU A 333 -9.34 5.16 22.35
C LEU A 333 -10.43 6.05 21.76
N LEU A 334 -10.42 6.28 20.44
CA LEU A 334 -11.48 7.03 19.75
C LEU A 334 -12.84 6.32 19.87
N THR A 335 -12.84 5.00 19.75
CA THR A 335 -14.06 4.19 19.92
C THR A 335 -14.58 4.30 21.36
N LEU A 336 -13.70 4.15 22.33
CA LEU A 336 -14.04 4.28 23.75
C LEU A 336 -14.58 5.67 24.09
N ALA A 337 -13.93 6.73 23.60
CA ALA A 337 -14.38 8.10 23.80
C ALA A 337 -15.80 8.34 23.25
N ARG A 338 -16.14 7.75 22.09
CA ARG A 338 -17.47 7.83 21.49
C ARG A 338 -18.53 6.95 22.20
N LEU A 339 -18.10 5.93 22.94
CA LEU A 339 -18.99 5.09 23.73
C LEU A 339 -19.32 5.72 25.10
N LEU A 340 -18.42 6.55 25.64
CA LEU A 340 -18.55 7.16 26.96
C LEU A 340 -19.14 8.59 26.92
N GLY A 341 -19.08 9.27 25.79
CA GLY A 341 -19.64 10.63 25.57
C GLY A 341 -20.81 10.63 24.63
#